data_0ec863b0f91f088b05405adaca27255a
#
_entry.id   0ec863b0f91f088b05405adaca27255a
#
_cell.length_a   1.000
_cell.length_b   1.000
_cell.length_c   1.000
_cell.angle_alpha   90.00
_cell.angle_beta   90.00
_cell.angle_gamma   90.00
#
_symmetry.space_group_name_H-M   'P 1'
#
loop_
_entity.id
_entity.type
_entity.pdbx_description
1 polymer ?
#
loop_
_entity_poly.entity_id
_entity_poly.type
_entity_poly.pdbx_seq_one_letter_code
_entity_poly.pdbx_strand_id
1 'polypeptide(L)'
;MKAKLIGYTQPVADSDIDLKDVQDLIAYCAKVSNPKGQMNLETSEKLLHYLIKHKHHSPFEMASATIEVETTRDIARQFLRHRSFSFQEFSQRYADPAAMSDTFVVRDARLQDQKNRQNSVECDDEYINERWEEEQLKVILKAKEA
;
A
#
# COMPACT_ATOMS: atom_id res chain seq x y z
N MET A 1 -11.15 -0.50 -3.78
CA MET A 1 -9.98 -0.32 -2.90
C MET A 1 -9.87 1.15 -2.55
N LYS A 2 -9.70 1.47 -1.26
CA LYS A 2 -9.45 2.84 -0.77
C LYS A 2 -8.15 2.84 0.02
N ALA A 3 -7.41 3.94 -0.02
CA ALA A 3 -6.23 4.15 0.80
C ALA A 3 -6.28 5.55 1.42
N LYS A 4 -5.92 5.64 2.70
CA LYS A 4 -5.94 6.88 3.48
C LYS A 4 -4.66 6.99 4.29
N LEU A 5 -3.98 8.13 4.21
CA LEU A 5 -2.85 8.43 5.08
C LEU A 5 -3.38 8.75 6.49
N ILE A 6 -2.92 8.01 7.49
CA ILE A 6 -3.33 8.17 8.90
C ILE A 6 -2.29 8.99 9.67
N GLY A 7 -1.01 8.75 9.38
CA GLY A 7 0.09 9.46 10.05
C GLY A 7 1.38 9.32 9.27
N TYR A 8 2.31 10.20 9.55
CA TYR A 8 3.64 10.15 8.96
C TYR A 8 4.65 10.87 9.86
N THR A 9 5.93 10.59 9.66
CA THR A 9 7.04 11.26 10.36
C THR A 9 7.06 12.75 10.04
N GLN A 10 7.21 13.57 11.09
CA GLN A 10 7.43 15.01 10.97
C GLN A 10 8.61 15.43 11.85
N PRO A 11 9.33 16.51 11.49
CA PRO A 11 10.30 17.12 12.38
C PRO A 11 9.65 17.58 13.69
N VAL A 12 10.44 17.59 14.77
CA VAL A 12 9.99 18.10 16.06
C VAL A 12 9.99 19.64 16.03
N ALA A 13 8.87 20.27 16.42
CA ALA A 13 8.70 21.72 16.35
C ALA A 13 9.70 22.51 17.24
N ASP A 14 10.08 21.94 18.39
CA ASP A 14 11.01 22.58 19.34
C ASP A 14 12.46 22.12 19.16
N SER A 15 12.80 21.63 17.96
CA SER A 15 14.17 21.26 17.63
C SER A 15 15.03 22.50 17.40
N ASP A 16 16.30 22.44 17.83
CA ASP A 16 17.33 23.45 17.49
C ASP A 16 17.64 23.49 15.98
N ILE A 17 17.06 22.55 15.22
CA ILE A 17 17.24 22.42 13.77
C ILE A 17 15.93 22.81 13.09
N ASP A 18 15.95 23.88 12.29
CA ASP A 18 14.79 24.42 11.57
C ASP A 18 14.49 23.57 10.32
N LEU A 19 13.78 22.45 10.53
CA LEU A 19 13.28 21.58 9.46
C LEU A 19 11.79 21.84 9.25
N LYS A 20 11.38 22.16 8.03
CA LYS A 20 9.99 22.55 7.70
C LYS A 20 9.06 21.34 7.56
N ASP A 21 9.58 20.26 6.99
CA ASP A 21 8.80 19.08 6.66
C ASP A 21 9.65 17.80 6.64
N VAL A 22 9.02 16.68 6.29
CA VAL A 22 9.68 15.37 6.18
C VAL A 22 10.75 15.34 5.07
N GLN A 23 10.65 16.15 4.03
CA GLN A 23 11.62 16.20 2.95
C GLN A 23 12.92 16.85 3.46
N ASP A 24 12.82 17.92 4.23
CA ASP A 24 13.95 18.54 4.90
C ASP A 24 14.63 17.58 5.89
N LEU A 25 13.83 16.81 6.64
CA LEU A 25 14.36 15.80 7.56
C LEU A 25 15.18 14.73 6.81
N ILE A 26 14.67 14.20 5.71
CA ILE A 26 15.37 13.20 4.89
C ILE A 26 16.64 13.82 4.29
N ALA A 27 16.56 15.05 3.78
CA ALA A 27 17.71 15.75 3.21
C ALA A 27 18.79 16.05 4.26
N TYR A 28 18.39 16.44 5.46
CA TYR A 28 19.28 16.63 6.61
C TYR A 28 20.02 15.34 6.97
N CYS A 29 19.29 14.22 7.09
CA CYS A 29 19.88 12.91 7.36
C CYS A 29 20.81 12.45 6.24
N ALA A 30 20.45 12.69 4.98
CA ALA A 30 21.31 12.35 3.84
C ALA A 30 22.64 13.10 3.83
N LYS A 31 22.68 14.29 4.43
CA LYS A 31 23.87 15.15 4.49
C LYS A 31 24.71 14.98 5.76
N VAL A 32 24.41 14.00 6.60
CA VAL A 32 25.13 13.78 7.89
C VAL A 32 26.65 13.68 7.72
N SER A 33 27.12 13.17 6.59
CA SER A 33 28.56 13.07 6.28
C SER A 33 29.15 14.35 5.69
N ASN A 34 28.35 15.43 5.53
CA ASN A 34 28.76 16.72 5.05
C ASN A 34 28.33 17.84 6.03
N PRO A 35 28.98 17.98 7.21
CA PRO A 35 28.49 18.90 8.26
C PRO A 35 28.42 20.37 7.82
N LYS A 36 29.32 20.81 6.93
CA LYS A 36 29.32 22.20 6.42
C LYS A 36 28.11 22.50 5.50
N GLY A 37 27.58 21.49 4.84
CA GLY A 37 26.42 21.63 3.92
C GLY A 37 25.12 21.05 4.46
N GLN A 38 25.14 20.48 5.65
CA GLN A 38 24.01 19.75 6.21
C GLN A 38 22.78 20.66 6.41
N MET A 39 22.99 21.88 6.85
CA MET A 39 21.94 22.87 7.09
C MET A 39 21.47 23.62 5.84
N ASN A 40 22.08 23.38 4.67
CA ASN A 40 21.59 23.97 3.43
C ASN A 40 20.41 23.14 2.90
N LEU A 41 19.18 23.53 3.27
CA LEU A 41 17.93 22.87 2.90
C LEU A 41 17.28 23.40 1.62
N GLU A 42 17.79 24.51 1.06
CA GLU A 42 17.26 25.11 -0.19
C GLU A 42 17.28 24.13 -1.38
N THR A 43 18.12 23.10 -1.31
CA THR A 43 18.28 22.08 -2.35
C THR A 43 17.70 20.73 -1.98
N SER A 44 16.86 20.64 -0.93
CA SER A 44 16.29 19.38 -0.44
C SER A 44 15.61 18.57 -1.54
N GLU A 45 14.71 19.19 -2.28
CA GLU A 45 13.98 18.53 -3.38
C GLU A 45 14.93 17.96 -4.44
N LYS A 46 15.91 18.74 -4.89
CA LYS A 46 16.92 18.29 -5.88
C LYS A 46 17.75 17.12 -5.36
N LEU A 47 18.10 17.15 -4.07
CA LEU A 47 18.82 16.05 -3.43
C LEU A 47 17.97 14.79 -3.38
N LEU A 48 16.71 14.88 -2.99
CA LEU A 48 15.81 13.73 -2.95
C LEU A 48 15.66 13.09 -4.32
N HIS A 49 15.44 13.87 -5.37
CA HIS A 49 15.42 13.37 -6.74
C HIS A 49 16.72 12.69 -7.16
N TYR A 50 17.86 13.27 -6.78
CA TYR A 50 19.17 12.65 -7.02
C TYR A 50 19.30 11.29 -6.31
N LEU A 51 18.93 11.21 -5.03
CA LEU A 51 18.99 9.97 -4.24
C LEU A 51 18.12 8.87 -4.86
N ILE A 52 16.88 9.20 -5.27
CA ILE A 52 15.97 8.26 -5.96
C ILE A 52 16.60 7.77 -7.27
N LYS A 53 17.07 8.70 -8.12
CA LYS A 53 17.69 8.38 -9.40
C LYS A 53 18.88 7.43 -9.27
N HIS A 54 19.68 7.63 -8.23
CA HIS A 54 20.89 6.83 -7.98
C HIS A 54 20.65 5.64 -7.02
N LYS A 55 19.39 5.36 -6.66
CA LYS A 55 18.99 4.24 -5.79
C LYS A 55 19.62 4.28 -4.40
N HIS A 56 19.90 5.47 -3.88
CA HIS A 56 20.36 5.68 -2.52
C HIS A 56 19.17 5.79 -1.57
N HIS A 57 18.60 4.66 -1.17
CA HIS A 57 17.33 4.62 -0.46
C HIS A 57 17.44 4.78 1.07
N SER A 58 18.62 4.54 1.65
CA SER A 58 18.79 4.56 3.11
C SER A 58 18.35 5.85 3.81
N PRO A 59 18.51 7.08 3.26
CA PRO A 59 18.01 8.28 3.92
C PRO A 59 16.48 8.32 4.04
N PHE A 60 15.76 7.65 3.13
CA PHE A 60 14.30 7.58 3.17
C PHE A 60 13.76 6.69 4.29
N GLU A 61 14.61 5.80 4.85
CA GLU A 61 14.26 4.97 6.01
C GLU A 61 14.13 5.78 7.31
N MET A 62 14.59 7.05 7.30
CA MET A 62 14.41 7.98 8.42
C MET A 62 12.99 8.56 8.50
N ALA A 63 12.13 8.25 7.53
CA ALA A 63 10.74 8.65 7.50
C ALA A 63 9.83 7.45 7.32
N SER A 64 8.68 7.47 7.97
CA SER A 64 7.64 6.44 7.88
C SER A 64 6.26 7.05 7.68
N ALA A 65 5.36 6.26 7.13
CA ALA A 65 3.95 6.63 7.01
C ALA A 65 3.05 5.46 7.41
N THR A 66 1.94 5.77 8.07
CA THR A 66 0.88 4.81 8.38
C THR A 66 -0.27 5.03 7.42
N ILE A 67 -0.62 3.99 6.67
CA ILE A 67 -1.66 4.04 5.65
C ILE A 67 -2.73 3.00 6.01
N GLU A 68 -3.98 3.46 6.11
CA GLU A 68 -5.15 2.58 6.18
C GLU A 68 -5.55 2.17 4.76
N VAL A 69 -5.72 0.86 4.55
CA VAL A 69 -6.12 0.31 3.25
C VAL A 69 -7.37 -0.52 3.41
N GLU A 70 -8.47 -0.07 2.80
CA GLU A 70 -9.69 -0.86 2.63
C GLU A 70 -9.61 -1.65 1.32
N THR A 71 -9.56 -2.97 1.44
CA THR A 71 -9.50 -3.85 0.28
C THR A 71 -10.05 -5.23 0.62
N THR A 72 -10.22 -6.08 -0.38
CA THR A 72 -10.63 -7.47 -0.18
C THR A 72 -9.48 -8.31 0.39
N ARG A 73 -9.85 -9.39 1.08
CA ARG A 73 -8.87 -10.24 1.79
C ARG A 73 -7.84 -10.89 0.86
N ASP A 74 -8.23 -11.26 -0.34
CA ASP A 74 -7.34 -11.81 -1.36
C ASP A 74 -6.25 -10.80 -1.78
N ILE A 75 -6.63 -9.53 -1.96
CA ILE A 75 -5.68 -8.44 -2.24
C ILE A 75 -4.82 -8.13 -1.02
N ALA A 76 -5.43 -8.01 0.17
CA ALA A 76 -4.70 -7.76 1.42
C ALA A 76 -3.58 -8.79 1.64
N ARG A 77 -3.81 -10.07 1.32
CA ARG A 77 -2.81 -11.13 1.41
C ARG A 77 -1.57 -10.88 0.54
N GLN A 78 -1.69 -10.12 -0.55
CA GLN A 78 -0.53 -9.75 -1.37
C GLN A 78 0.32 -8.67 -0.68
N PHE A 79 -0.33 -7.69 -0.01
CA PHE A 79 0.40 -6.70 0.80
C PHE A 79 1.14 -7.34 1.96
N LEU A 80 0.51 -8.27 2.69
CA LEU A 80 1.11 -8.94 3.85
C LEU A 80 2.38 -9.75 3.52
N ARG A 81 2.62 -10.04 2.24
CA ARG A 81 3.86 -10.71 1.79
C ARG A 81 5.06 -9.78 1.70
N HIS A 82 4.83 -8.46 1.79
CA HIS A 82 5.89 -7.47 1.66
C HIS A 82 6.66 -7.32 2.99
N ARG A 83 7.89 -7.78 3.02
CA ARG A 83 8.68 -7.92 4.26
C ARG A 83 9.22 -6.61 4.82
N SER A 84 9.21 -5.54 4.03
CA SER A 84 9.72 -4.21 4.44
C SER A 84 8.66 -3.39 5.17
N PHE A 85 7.44 -3.88 5.31
CA PHE A 85 6.35 -3.19 5.98
C PHE A 85 5.91 -3.93 7.24
N SER A 86 5.38 -3.18 8.21
CA SER A 86 4.65 -3.71 9.37
C SER A 86 3.15 -3.57 9.12
N PHE A 87 2.38 -4.58 9.54
CA PHE A 87 0.96 -4.65 9.25
C PHE A 87 0.13 -4.86 10.51
N GLN A 88 -1.06 -4.26 10.53
CA GLN A 88 -2.17 -4.63 11.39
C GLN A 88 -3.36 -4.97 10.49
N GLU A 89 -3.79 -6.22 10.51
CA GLU A 89 -4.91 -6.72 9.72
C GLU A 89 -6.16 -6.79 10.60
N PHE A 90 -7.31 -6.45 10.00
CA PHE A 90 -8.62 -6.66 10.61
C PHE A 90 -8.81 -8.15 10.96
N SER A 91 -9.17 -8.43 12.21
CA SER A 91 -9.32 -9.79 12.71
C SER A 91 -10.79 -10.21 12.80
N GLN A 92 -11.17 -11.22 12.04
CA GLN A 92 -12.49 -11.87 12.12
C GLN A 92 -12.73 -12.60 13.47
N ARG A 93 -11.73 -12.69 14.34
CA ARG A 93 -11.90 -13.25 15.69
C ARG A 93 -12.62 -12.29 16.65
N TYR A 94 -12.65 -10.99 16.31
CA TYR A 94 -13.21 -9.93 17.15
C TYR A 94 -14.36 -9.18 16.48
N ALA A 95 -14.65 -9.45 15.22
CA ALA A 95 -15.73 -8.81 14.51
C ALA A 95 -16.44 -9.82 13.63
N ASP A 96 -17.76 -9.69 13.56
CA ASP A 96 -18.62 -10.52 12.73
C ASP A 96 -18.54 -10.06 11.26
N PRO A 97 -18.03 -10.89 10.33
CA PRO A 97 -17.99 -10.55 8.91
C PRO A 97 -19.38 -10.34 8.31
N ALA A 98 -20.43 -10.99 8.85
CA ALA A 98 -21.79 -10.85 8.36
C ALA A 98 -22.39 -9.47 8.63
N ALA A 99 -21.89 -8.78 9.68
CA ALA A 99 -22.29 -7.42 10.00
C ALA A 99 -21.65 -6.36 9.08
N MET A 100 -20.68 -6.74 8.26
CA MET A 100 -20.01 -5.85 7.32
C MET A 100 -20.72 -5.87 5.96
N SER A 101 -21.11 -4.69 5.45
CA SER A 101 -21.94 -4.54 4.25
C SER A 101 -21.32 -5.13 2.98
N ASP A 102 -20.00 -5.10 2.83
CA ASP A 102 -19.31 -5.46 1.58
C ASP A 102 -18.22 -6.53 1.79
N THR A 103 -18.56 -7.56 2.58
CA THR A 103 -17.60 -8.62 2.93
C THR A 103 -17.22 -9.51 1.74
N PHE A 104 -18.15 -9.69 0.80
CA PHE A 104 -17.99 -10.56 -0.36
C PHE A 104 -18.06 -9.74 -1.65
N VAL A 105 -17.08 -9.92 -2.51
CA VAL A 105 -16.98 -9.22 -3.81
C VAL A 105 -17.04 -10.23 -4.94
N VAL A 106 -17.99 -10.05 -5.83
CA VAL A 106 -18.05 -10.79 -7.11
C VAL A 106 -16.95 -10.25 -8.01
N ARG A 107 -16.20 -11.14 -8.65
CA ARG A 107 -15.10 -10.82 -9.55
C ARG A 107 -15.48 -11.14 -10.98
N ASP A 108 -15.02 -10.32 -11.92
CA ASP A 108 -15.15 -10.60 -13.33
C ASP A 108 -14.41 -11.89 -13.71
N ALA A 109 -14.94 -12.63 -14.67
CA ALA A 109 -14.26 -13.79 -15.23
C ALA A 109 -12.98 -13.37 -15.95
N ARG A 110 -11.92 -14.12 -15.76
CA ARG A 110 -10.66 -13.90 -16.45
C ARG A 110 -10.11 -15.23 -17.00
N LEU A 111 -9.61 -15.18 -18.21
CA LEU A 111 -9.00 -16.34 -18.86
C LEU A 111 -7.48 -16.38 -18.60
N GLN A 112 -6.90 -17.58 -18.66
CA GLN A 112 -5.46 -17.76 -18.55
C GLN A 112 -4.76 -17.14 -19.77
N ASP A 113 -3.77 -16.29 -19.52
CA ASP A 113 -2.90 -15.77 -20.58
C ASP A 113 -2.06 -16.93 -21.15
N GLN A 114 -2.10 -17.07 -22.50
CA GLN A 114 -1.42 -18.15 -23.20
C GLN A 114 0.12 -17.99 -23.23
N LYS A 115 0.61 -16.77 -23.04
CA LYS A 115 2.05 -16.46 -23.08
C LYS A 115 2.67 -16.31 -21.71
N ASN A 116 1.93 -15.75 -20.76
CA ASN A 116 2.41 -15.52 -19.41
C ASN A 116 1.54 -16.26 -18.39
N ARG A 117 2.06 -17.35 -17.84
CA ARG A 117 1.37 -18.20 -16.86
C ARG A 117 0.95 -17.47 -15.58
N GLN A 118 1.55 -16.34 -15.27
CA GLN A 118 1.23 -15.54 -14.07
C GLN A 118 0.21 -14.42 -14.36
N ASN A 119 -0.16 -14.24 -15.62
CA ASN A 119 -1.10 -13.23 -16.06
C ASN A 119 -2.46 -13.86 -16.41
N SER A 120 -3.49 -13.02 -16.41
CA SER A 120 -4.83 -13.33 -16.90
C SER A 120 -5.31 -12.22 -17.82
N VAL A 121 -6.15 -12.58 -18.77
CA VAL A 121 -6.77 -11.65 -19.73
C VAL A 121 -8.27 -11.55 -19.46
N GLU A 122 -8.88 -10.48 -19.90
CA GLU A 122 -10.33 -10.30 -19.81
C GLU A 122 -11.05 -11.37 -20.60
N CYS A 123 -12.24 -11.73 -20.14
CA CYS A 123 -13.11 -12.71 -20.80
C CYS A 123 -14.21 -11.97 -21.53
N ASP A 124 -14.20 -12.00 -22.86
CA ASP A 124 -15.22 -11.38 -23.70
C ASP A 124 -16.42 -12.32 -23.97
N ASP A 125 -16.38 -13.55 -23.46
CA ASP A 125 -17.46 -14.53 -23.62
C ASP A 125 -18.53 -14.30 -22.56
N GLU A 126 -19.72 -13.85 -23.00
CA GLU A 126 -20.85 -13.51 -22.14
C GLU A 126 -21.37 -14.73 -21.36
N TYR A 127 -21.42 -15.91 -21.97
CA TYR A 127 -21.86 -17.14 -21.32
C TYR A 127 -20.90 -17.54 -20.17
N ILE A 128 -19.58 -17.41 -20.38
CA ILE A 128 -18.60 -17.69 -19.34
C ILE A 128 -18.73 -16.69 -18.18
N ASN A 129 -18.92 -15.41 -18.49
CA ASN A 129 -19.08 -14.35 -17.51
C ASN A 129 -20.33 -14.58 -16.63
N GLU A 130 -21.48 -14.87 -17.24
CA GLU A 130 -22.73 -15.17 -16.53
C GLU A 130 -22.59 -16.40 -15.62
N ARG A 131 -22.04 -17.49 -16.15
CA ARG A 131 -21.80 -18.71 -15.37
C ARG A 131 -20.85 -18.48 -14.20
N TRP A 132 -19.80 -17.70 -14.41
CA TRP A 132 -18.84 -17.35 -13.38
C TRP A 132 -19.48 -16.52 -12.25
N GLU A 133 -20.32 -15.54 -12.60
CA GLU A 133 -21.05 -14.74 -11.63
C GLU A 133 -22.04 -15.60 -10.83
N GLU A 134 -22.87 -16.41 -11.49
CA GLU A 134 -23.81 -17.32 -10.84
C GLU A 134 -23.15 -18.24 -9.81
N GLU A 135 -22.03 -18.86 -10.16
CA GLU A 135 -21.32 -19.76 -9.25
C GLU A 135 -20.73 -19.01 -8.05
N GLN A 136 -20.19 -17.81 -8.23
CA GLN A 136 -19.74 -16.97 -7.12
C GLN A 136 -20.89 -16.60 -6.19
N LEU A 137 -22.03 -16.19 -6.73
CA LEU A 137 -23.20 -15.83 -5.92
C LEU A 137 -23.73 -17.04 -5.12
N LYS A 138 -23.76 -18.24 -5.69
CA LYS A 138 -24.11 -19.47 -4.97
C LYS A 138 -23.18 -19.74 -3.78
N VAL A 139 -21.87 -19.55 -3.97
CA VAL A 139 -20.88 -19.73 -2.89
C VAL A 139 -21.07 -18.67 -1.80
N ILE A 140 -21.29 -17.41 -2.18
CA ILE A 140 -21.51 -16.30 -1.24
C ILE A 140 -22.77 -16.55 -0.40
N LEU A 141 -23.88 -16.98 -1.03
CA LEU A 141 -25.11 -17.29 -0.30
C LEU A 141 -24.89 -18.40 0.73
N LYS A 142 -24.26 -19.49 0.33
CA LYS A 142 -23.93 -20.59 1.27
C LYS A 142 -23.03 -20.15 2.41
N ALA A 143 -22.06 -19.26 2.15
CA ALA A 143 -21.16 -18.74 3.18
C ALA A 143 -21.88 -17.79 4.17
N LYS A 144 -22.98 -17.15 3.76
CA LYS A 144 -23.81 -16.30 4.64
C LYS A 144 -24.80 -17.09 5.47
N GLU A 145 -25.16 -18.30 5.03
CA GLU A 145 -26.07 -19.20 5.75
C GLU A 145 -25.37 -20.04 6.83
N ALA A 146 -24.04 -20.14 6.75
CA ALA A 146 -23.21 -20.97 7.66
C ALA A 146 -22.81 -20.20 8.93
#